data_78fb1ef15ee1b6df973e7c916fd24e54
#
_entry.id   78fb1ef15ee1b6df973e7c916fd24e54
#
_cell.length_a   1.000
_cell.length_b   1.000
_cell.length_c   1.000
_cell.angle_alpha   90.00
_cell.angle_beta   90.00
_cell.angle_gamma   90.00
#
_symmetry.space_group_name_H-M   'P 1'
#
loop_
_entity.id
_entity.type
_entity.pdbx_description
1 polymer ?
#
loop_
_entity_poly.entity_id
_entity_poly.type
_entity_poly.pdbx_seq_one_letter_code
_entity_poly.pdbx_strand_id
1 'polypeptide(L)'
;MFDYLIKNGQLIDGTGSPARRADVGITDGKIAAIGDLSAAQAGTVIDAAGKTVTPGFIDIHRHADAALFRPHFGELELKQGLTTIVNGNCGLSITPCSGPYRGEIKAYLTPVTGELSADADCSSMQAYLDAARRQPSPIHTAMLAGSGTIRACAAGFSAPTLDAAQLRTVQSLIERELAAGALGVSLGLGYAPDCFYSTETLIEALRPLQDSGIPITVHMRQEGSGVVGALREMIAVARALRTPVEISHLKSIGKANWRSCTPEMLRLMAEARQEGVRIACDVYPYTAGSTQLVHVLPPETQQGGMEALTEHLADPAFRETLKARMLTGSDFENISLLAGFENIVVSSVRLDGLRQYEGQSIAQIAEQQGKDPFTCLFDLLQAAHCDVTMIDFIAAEDDICDILRDAHSCVISDSTYPTTGMLHPRVYGTYTTLLEHFVREKQVLSLEAAVHKVTGRPAAVMGLRTKGVLAQGMDADINIFDPAQIHTRATYQDPAQFSDGLDTVFVSGQPAILHGALTGRKDGTVLTR
;
A
#
# COMPACT_ATOMS: atom_id res chain seq x y z
N MET A 1 -16.75 2.55 -36.42
CA MET A 1 -15.32 2.18 -36.58
C MET A 1 -14.69 2.41 -35.20
N PHE A 2 -14.01 1.40 -34.65
CA PHE A 2 -13.32 1.54 -33.36
C PHE A 2 -12.00 2.31 -33.53
N ASP A 3 -11.50 2.93 -32.46
CA ASP A 3 -10.16 3.50 -32.45
C ASP A 3 -9.12 2.37 -32.45
N TYR A 4 -9.33 1.40 -31.52
CA TYR A 4 -8.54 0.17 -31.43
C TYR A 4 -9.45 -1.04 -31.40
N LEU A 5 -8.96 -2.14 -31.96
CA LEU A 5 -9.62 -3.45 -31.94
C LEU A 5 -8.59 -4.52 -31.54
N ILE A 6 -8.76 -5.09 -30.35
CA ILE A 6 -7.95 -6.19 -29.84
C ILE A 6 -8.62 -7.49 -30.28
N LYS A 7 -7.90 -8.33 -31.05
CA LYS A 7 -8.42 -9.57 -31.65
C LYS A 7 -7.72 -10.80 -31.12
N ASN A 8 -8.43 -11.94 -31.21
CA ASN A 8 -7.90 -13.29 -30.98
C ASN A 8 -7.42 -13.60 -29.56
N GLY A 9 -7.64 -12.71 -28.60
CA GLY A 9 -7.15 -12.86 -27.23
C GLY A 9 -7.96 -13.84 -26.37
N GLN A 10 -7.32 -14.39 -25.35
CA GLN A 10 -7.98 -15.08 -24.24
C GLN A 10 -8.40 -14.03 -23.21
N LEU A 11 -9.70 -13.72 -23.17
CA LEU A 11 -10.25 -12.70 -22.29
C LEU A 11 -10.46 -13.24 -20.87
N ILE A 12 -9.89 -12.57 -19.89
CA ILE A 12 -10.19 -12.71 -18.46
C ILE A 12 -10.74 -11.38 -17.98
N ASP A 13 -12.04 -11.33 -17.72
CA ASP A 13 -12.78 -10.07 -17.58
C ASP A 13 -12.66 -9.37 -16.22
N GLY A 14 -11.91 -9.93 -15.28
CA GLY A 14 -11.71 -9.35 -13.95
C GLY A 14 -12.81 -9.70 -12.92
N THR A 15 -13.84 -10.44 -13.30
CA THR A 15 -14.91 -10.88 -12.38
C THR A 15 -14.58 -12.17 -11.62
N GLY A 16 -13.50 -12.87 -11.97
CA GLY A 16 -13.19 -14.23 -11.52
C GLY A 16 -13.87 -15.32 -12.34
N SER A 17 -14.61 -14.97 -13.37
CA SER A 17 -15.22 -15.92 -14.31
C SER A 17 -14.15 -16.61 -15.16
N PRO A 18 -14.41 -17.84 -15.67
CA PRO A 18 -13.49 -18.54 -16.57
C PRO A 18 -13.12 -17.73 -17.80
N ALA A 19 -11.87 -17.87 -18.23
CA ALA A 19 -11.36 -17.24 -19.44
C ALA A 19 -12.16 -17.68 -20.69
N ARG A 20 -12.35 -16.77 -21.66
CA ARG A 20 -13.05 -17.03 -22.93
C ARG A 20 -12.40 -16.31 -24.10
N ARG A 21 -12.56 -16.81 -25.30
CA ARG A 21 -12.14 -16.07 -26.50
C ARG A 21 -13.14 -14.96 -26.81
N ALA A 22 -12.64 -13.75 -26.96
CA ALA A 22 -13.43 -12.60 -27.41
C ALA A 22 -12.50 -11.50 -27.94
N ASP A 23 -13.01 -10.69 -28.86
CA ASP A 23 -12.39 -9.46 -29.28
C ASP A 23 -12.91 -8.29 -28.44
N VAL A 24 -12.11 -7.22 -28.33
CA VAL A 24 -12.47 -6.00 -27.60
C VAL A 24 -12.31 -4.78 -28.50
N GLY A 25 -13.40 -4.05 -28.71
CA GLY A 25 -13.42 -2.79 -29.46
C GLY A 25 -13.38 -1.59 -28.52
N ILE A 26 -12.47 -0.66 -28.76
CA ILE A 26 -12.26 0.55 -27.97
C ILE A 26 -12.64 1.77 -28.80
N THR A 27 -13.41 2.69 -28.21
CA THR A 27 -13.76 4.00 -28.78
C THR A 27 -13.84 5.03 -27.68
N ASP A 28 -13.27 6.20 -27.89
CA ASP A 28 -13.28 7.34 -26.96
C ASP A 28 -12.87 6.96 -25.53
N GLY A 29 -11.82 6.15 -25.40
CA GLY A 29 -11.27 5.73 -24.11
C GLY A 29 -12.11 4.68 -23.37
N LYS A 30 -13.19 4.16 -23.97
CA LYS A 30 -14.11 3.19 -23.37
C LYS A 30 -14.11 1.87 -24.13
N ILE A 31 -14.46 0.80 -23.43
CA ILE A 31 -14.80 -0.48 -24.06
C ILE A 31 -16.17 -0.33 -24.72
N ALA A 32 -16.18 -0.24 -26.04
CA ALA A 32 -17.40 -0.03 -26.82
C ALA A 32 -18.13 -1.34 -27.14
N ALA A 33 -17.40 -2.44 -27.33
CA ALA A 33 -17.97 -3.77 -27.58
C ALA A 33 -17.02 -4.89 -27.16
N ILE A 34 -17.59 -6.05 -26.78
CA ILE A 34 -16.86 -7.30 -26.53
C ILE A 34 -17.63 -8.45 -27.19
N GLY A 35 -16.94 -9.30 -27.95
CA GLY A 35 -17.55 -10.47 -28.58
C GLY A 35 -16.83 -10.89 -29.84
N ASP A 36 -17.57 -11.46 -30.80
CA ASP A 36 -17.06 -11.70 -32.16
C ASP A 36 -17.12 -10.39 -32.96
N LEU A 37 -15.97 -9.76 -33.11
CA LEU A 37 -15.80 -8.52 -33.86
C LEU A 37 -14.96 -8.76 -35.14
N SER A 38 -14.96 -9.99 -35.67
CA SER A 38 -14.15 -10.40 -36.81
C SER A 38 -14.38 -9.53 -38.05
N ALA A 39 -15.62 -9.08 -38.29
CA ALA A 39 -16.00 -8.21 -39.40
C ALA A 39 -15.88 -6.69 -39.07
N ALA A 40 -15.52 -6.32 -37.85
CA ALA A 40 -15.46 -4.93 -37.43
C ALA A 40 -14.23 -4.21 -38.00
N GLN A 41 -14.37 -2.90 -38.21
CA GLN A 41 -13.29 -2.01 -38.65
C GLN A 41 -12.78 -1.16 -37.50
N ALA A 42 -11.47 -0.92 -37.44
CA ALA A 42 -10.80 -0.06 -36.50
C ALA A 42 -9.68 0.75 -37.16
N GLY A 43 -9.30 1.85 -36.53
CA GLY A 43 -8.12 2.62 -36.91
C GLY A 43 -6.83 1.82 -36.70
N THR A 44 -6.75 1.07 -35.60
CA THR A 44 -5.62 0.17 -35.30
C THR A 44 -6.13 -1.18 -34.81
N VAL A 45 -5.54 -2.27 -35.31
CA VAL A 45 -5.83 -3.63 -34.86
C VAL A 45 -4.61 -4.16 -34.07
N ILE A 46 -4.85 -4.67 -32.89
CA ILE A 46 -3.85 -5.35 -32.04
C ILE A 46 -4.17 -6.85 -32.06
N ASP A 47 -3.25 -7.66 -32.55
CA ASP A 47 -3.39 -9.12 -32.52
C ASP A 47 -2.90 -9.66 -31.17
N ALA A 48 -3.81 -10.20 -30.39
CA ALA A 48 -3.55 -10.83 -29.09
C ALA A 48 -3.56 -12.37 -29.17
N ALA A 49 -3.34 -12.95 -30.35
CA ALA A 49 -3.29 -14.41 -30.52
C ALA A 49 -2.23 -15.02 -29.57
N GLY A 50 -2.64 -16.03 -28.79
CA GLY A 50 -1.79 -16.69 -27.79
C GLY A 50 -1.57 -15.88 -26.52
N LYS A 51 -2.18 -14.70 -26.37
CA LYS A 51 -2.05 -13.83 -25.20
C LYS A 51 -3.36 -13.74 -24.42
N THR A 52 -3.22 -13.35 -23.16
CA THR A 52 -4.33 -13.03 -22.27
C THR A 52 -4.62 -11.53 -22.32
N VAL A 53 -5.91 -11.19 -22.34
CA VAL A 53 -6.43 -9.81 -22.28
C VAL A 53 -7.18 -9.64 -20.96
N THR A 54 -6.73 -8.72 -20.11
CA THR A 54 -7.31 -8.47 -18.78
C THR A 54 -7.61 -6.99 -18.58
N PRO A 55 -8.40 -6.61 -17.57
CA PRO A 55 -8.38 -5.22 -17.09
C PRO A 55 -6.97 -4.82 -16.66
N GLY A 56 -6.67 -3.53 -16.72
CA GLY A 56 -5.47 -2.98 -16.10
C GLY A 56 -5.47 -3.24 -14.59
N PHE A 57 -4.32 -3.55 -14.02
CA PHE A 57 -4.20 -3.87 -12.60
C PHE A 57 -4.37 -2.63 -11.73
N ILE A 58 -4.89 -2.82 -10.54
CA ILE A 58 -5.23 -1.78 -9.57
C ILE A 58 -4.52 -2.10 -8.26
N ASP A 59 -3.67 -1.20 -7.80
CA ASP A 59 -3.03 -1.26 -6.49
C ASP A 59 -3.71 -0.30 -5.52
N ILE A 60 -4.42 -0.83 -4.54
CA ILE A 60 -5.15 -0.01 -3.57
C ILE A 60 -4.33 0.35 -2.33
N HIS A 61 -3.06 -0.06 -2.30
CA HIS A 61 -2.21 0.19 -1.15
C HIS A 61 -0.77 0.54 -1.57
N ARG A 62 -0.50 1.84 -1.73
CA ARG A 62 0.83 2.39 -2.02
C ARG A 62 1.08 3.67 -1.22
N HIS A 63 2.36 4.06 -1.14
CA HIS A 63 2.83 5.29 -0.50
C HIS A 63 3.55 6.20 -1.52
N ALA A 64 3.03 6.27 -2.74
CA ALA A 64 3.60 7.07 -3.82
C ALA A 64 3.14 8.54 -3.79
N ASP A 65 2.65 9.02 -2.66
CA ASP A 65 2.07 10.36 -2.47
C ASP A 65 3.00 11.48 -3.00
N ALA A 66 4.28 11.46 -2.61
CA ALA A 66 5.26 12.41 -3.09
C ALA A 66 5.91 11.98 -4.42
N ALA A 67 5.97 10.66 -4.68
CA ALA A 67 6.59 10.13 -5.87
C ALA A 67 5.86 10.51 -7.16
N LEU A 68 4.55 10.79 -7.09
CA LEU A 68 3.74 11.30 -8.20
C LEU A 68 4.38 12.52 -8.90
N PHE A 69 5.11 13.33 -8.16
CA PHE A 69 5.75 14.56 -8.67
C PHE A 69 7.18 14.36 -9.17
N ARG A 70 7.69 13.12 -9.12
CA ARG A 70 9.04 12.78 -9.59
C ARG A 70 9.06 12.54 -11.11
N PRO A 71 10.19 12.80 -11.78
CA PRO A 71 10.40 12.36 -13.16
C PRO A 71 10.20 10.84 -13.29
N HIS A 72 9.69 10.40 -14.44
CA HIS A 72 9.46 8.98 -14.76
C HIS A 72 8.47 8.24 -13.85
N PHE A 73 7.68 8.97 -13.04
CA PHE A 73 6.60 8.35 -12.28
C PHE A 73 5.63 7.60 -13.19
N GLY A 74 5.21 6.44 -12.77
CA GLY A 74 4.26 5.56 -13.47
C GLY A 74 4.91 4.56 -14.43
N GLU A 75 6.18 4.72 -14.81
CA GLU A 75 6.85 3.78 -15.72
C GLU A 75 7.04 2.40 -15.09
N LEU A 76 7.44 2.34 -13.82
CA LEU A 76 7.61 1.08 -13.07
C LEU A 76 6.26 0.40 -12.78
N GLU A 77 5.22 1.19 -12.59
CA GLU A 77 3.84 0.72 -12.42
C GLU A 77 3.34 0.06 -13.71
N LEU A 78 3.47 0.76 -14.84
CA LEU A 78 3.09 0.22 -16.15
C LEU A 78 3.82 -1.09 -16.47
N LYS A 79 5.10 -1.21 -16.14
CA LYS A 79 5.90 -2.42 -16.36
C LYS A 79 5.45 -3.64 -15.54
N GLN A 80 4.56 -3.44 -14.58
CA GLN A 80 3.86 -4.48 -13.82
C GLN A 80 2.40 -4.64 -14.23
N GLY A 81 1.91 -3.86 -15.21
CA GLY A 81 0.51 -3.87 -15.64
C GLY A 81 -0.41 -3.00 -14.79
N LEU A 82 0.13 -2.19 -13.90
CA LEU A 82 -0.65 -1.25 -13.12
C LEU A 82 -1.11 -0.07 -13.98
N THR A 83 -2.41 0.17 -13.98
CA THR A 83 -3.04 1.33 -14.62
C THR A 83 -3.64 2.29 -13.60
N THR A 84 -3.84 1.83 -12.35
CA THR A 84 -4.45 2.61 -11.27
C THR A 84 -3.76 2.31 -9.95
N ILE A 85 -3.48 3.37 -9.16
CA ILE A 85 -2.95 3.24 -7.80
C ILE A 85 -3.73 4.13 -6.82
N VAL A 86 -3.80 3.69 -5.56
CA VAL A 86 -4.39 4.46 -4.45
C VAL A 86 -3.33 4.67 -3.38
N ASN A 87 -3.05 5.93 -3.07
CA ASN A 87 -2.06 6.36 -2.08
C ASN A 87 -2.70 6.83 -0.77
N GLY A 88 -1.88 7.25 0.19
CA GLY A 88 -2.34 7.77 1.47
C GLY A 88 -2.76 6.69 2.46
N ASN A 89 -2.17 5.49 2.36
CA ASN A 89 -2.46 4.33 3.20
C ASN A 89 -1.84 4.42 4.60
N CYS A 90 -2.19 3.48 5.49
CA CYS A 90 -1.63 3.31 6.84
C CYS A 90 -1.69 4.57 7.73
N GLY A 91 -2.68 5.45 7.51
CA GLY A 91 -2.75 6.73 8.21
C GLY A 91 -1.67 7.75 7.80
N LEU A 92 -0.81 7.41 6.84
CA LEU A 92 0.40 8.13 6.45
C LEU A 92 0.23 8.93 5.14
N SER A 93 -0.91 9.62 4.95
CA SER A 93 -1.09 10.50 3.77
C SER A 93 -0.29 11.79 3.92
N ILE A 94 0.27 12.32 2.82
CA ILE A 94 0.98 13.61 2.85
C ILE A 94 0.04 14.82 2.96
N THR A 95 -1.26 14.60 2.92
CA THR A 95 -2.31 15.61 3.03
C THR A 95 -3.39 15.12 4.03
N PRO A 96 -3.98 16.03 4.83
CA PRO A 96 -3.65 17.45 4.95
C PRO A 96 -2.33 17.68 5.69
N CYS A 97 -1.49 18.60 5.22
CA CYS A 97 -0.24 18.97 5.89
C CYS A 97 -0.18 20.49 6.09
N SER A 98 -0.86 20.97 7.12
CA SER A 98 -1.04 22.40 7.39
C SER A 98 -0.99 22.68 8.89
N GLY A 99 -1.01 23.99 9.25
CA GLY A 99 -1.02 24.43 10.64
C GLY A 99 0.35 24.34 11.35
N PRO A 100 0.36 24.40 12.68
CA PRO A 100 1.59 24.52 13.47
C PRO A 100 2.46 23.27 13.42
N TYR A 101 1.88 22.09 13.21
CA TYR A 101 2.59 20.79 13.21
C TYR A 101 3.10 20.35 11.83
N ARG A 102 3.00 21.22 10.81
CA ARG A 102 3.41 20.89 9.42
C ARG A 102 4.85 20.36 9.32
N GLY A 103 5.77 20.91 10.09
CA GLY A 103 7.18 20.49 10.11
C GLY A 103 7.35 19.07 10.62
N GLU A 104 6.72 18.76 11.75
CA GLU A 104 6.74 17.43 12.37
C GLU A 104 6.11 16.37 11.46
N ILE A 105 4.95 16.68 10.84
CA ILE A 105 4.26 15.80 9.90
C ILE A 105 5.18 15.47 8.72
N LYS A 106 5.81 16.47 8.11
CA LYS A 106 6.74 16.25 7.01
C LYS A 106 7.92 15.36 7.39
N ALA A 107 8.56 15.66 8.52
CA ALA A 107 9.69 14.88 9.01
C ALA A 107 9.29 13.40 9.24
N TYR A 108 8.11 13.18 9.82
CA TYR A 108 7.58 11.85 10.08
C TYR A 108 7.28 11.04 8.80
N LEU A 109 6.73 11.69 7.76
CA LEU A 109 6.29 11.00 6.54
C LEU A 109 7.40 10.76 5.52
N THR A 110 8.42 11.64 5.48
CA THR A 110 9.48 11.62 4.47
C THR A 110 10.16 10.26 4.27
N PRO A 111 10.48 9.46 5.30
CA PRO A 111 11.11 8.16 5.11
C PRO A 111 10.28 7.18 4.28
N VAL A 112 8.96 7.26 4.34
CA VAL A 112 8.02 6.35 3.65
C VAL A 112 7.58 6.89 2.30
N THR A 113 7.09 8.14 2.26
CA THR A 113 6.51 8.76 1.06
C THR A 113 7.54 9.44 0.17
N GLY A 114 8.73 9.69 0.70
CA GLY A 114 9.77 10.48 0.09
C GLY A 114 9.57 11.99 0.25
N GLU A 115 10.53 12.77 -0.26
CA GLU A 115 10.48 14.22 -0.21
C GLU A 115 9.41 14.78 -1.16
N LEU A 116 8.65 15.75 -0.65
CA LEU A 116 7.71 16.53 -1.43
C LEU A 116 8.44 17.50 -2.36
N SER A 117 8.09 17.48 -3.64
CA SER A 117 8.44 18.55 -4.56
C SER A 117 7.88 19.90 -4.08
N ALA A 118 8.57 20.99 -4.41
CA ALA A 118 8.06 22.34 -4.18
C ALA A 118 6.72 22.61 -4.90
N ASP A 119 6.43 21.87 -5.97
CA ASP A 119 5.21 22.01 -6.77
C ASP A 119 4.00 21.28 -6.15
N ALA A 120 4.23 20.47 -5.12
CA ALA A 120 3.19 19.71 -4.42
C ALA A 120 2.62 20.51 -3.25
N ASP A 121 1.47 21.13 -3.44
CA ASP A 121 0.73 21.75 -2.32
C ASP A 121 -0.06 20.67 -1.58
N CYS A 122 0.35 20.34 -0.36
CA CYS A 122 -0.26 19.33 0.51
C CYS A 122 -1.06 19.93 1.66
N SER A 123 -1.38 21.20 1.61
CA SER A 123 -2.11 21.89 2.69
C SER A 123 -3.52 21.33 2.92
N SER A 124 -4.11 20.72 1.89
CA SER A 124 -5.39 19.99 1.93
C SER A 124 -5.47 18.99 0.79
N MET A 125 -6.39 18.03 0.86
CA MET A 125 -6.67 17.08 -0.23
C MET A 125 -7.00 17.82 -1.53
N GLN A 126 -7.84 18.87 -1.48
CA GLN A 126 -8.17 19.65 -2.67
C GLN A 126 -6.92 20.24 -3.33
N ALA A 127 -6.04 20.89 -2.55
CA ALA A 127 -4.81 21.49 -3.07
C ALA A 127 -3.87 20.44 -3.69
N TYR A 128 -3.73 19.28 -3.01
CA TYR A 128 -2.94 18.17 -3.51
C TYR A 128 -3.50 17.58 -4.81
N LEU A 129 -4.81 17.30 -4.87
CA LEU A 129 -5.44 16.77 -6.08
C LEU A 129 -5.36 17.75 -7.26
N ASP A 130 -5.46 19.05 -6.99
CA ASP A 130 -5.29 20.08 -8.02
C ASP A 130 -3.83 20.17 -8.49
N ALA A 131 -2.86 20.01 -7.61
CA ALA A 131 -1.45 19.89 -7.99
C ALA A 131 -1.22 18.61 -8.82
N ALA A 132 -1.75 17.47 -8.38
CA ALA A 132 -1.65 16.19 -9.09
C ALA A 132 -2.28 16.25 -10.50
N ARG A 133 -3.43 16.91 -10.66
CA ARG A 133 -4.07 17.10 -11.99
C ARG A 133 -3.22 17.92 -12.97
N ARG A 134 -2.32 18.77 -12.46
CA ARG A 134 -1.38 19.52 -13.31
C ARG A 134 -0.16 18.70 -13.74
N GLN A 135 0.06 17.53 -13.10
CA GLN A 135 1.15 16.62 -13.45
C GLN A 135 0.66 15.58 -14.45
N PRO A 136 1.19 15.56 -15.67
CA PRO A 136 0.85 14.50 -16.62
C PRO A 136 1.33 13.14 -16.09
N SER A 137 0.41 12.22 -15.83
CA SER A 137 0.70 10.88 -15.32
C SER A 137 0.37 9.81 -16.36
N PRO A 138 1.18 8.76 -16.52
CA PRO A 138 0.86 7.66 -17.43
C PRO A 138 -0.17 6.68 -16.85
N ILE A 139 -0.48 6.77 -15.55
CA ILE A 139 -1.44 5.93 -14.83
C ILE A 139 -2.43 6.77 -14.02
N HIS A 140 -3.57 6.19 -13.67
CA HIS A 140 -4.53 6.83 -12.78
C HIS A 140 -4.04 6.79 -11.33
N THR A 141 -4.32 7.86 -10.60
CA THR A 141 -3.98 7.98 -9.19
C THR A 141 -5.18 8.41 -8.36
N ALA A 142 -5.28 7.91 -7.14
CA ALA A 142 -6.28 8.32 -6.16
C ALA A 142 -5.65 8.42 -4.77
N MET A 143 -6.37 9.04 -3.84
CA MET A 143 -5.89 9.25 -2.47
C MET A 143 -6.89 8.78 -1.43
N LEU A 144 -6.37 8.26 -0.32
CA LEU A 144 -7.07 8.13 0.95
C LEU A 144 -6.67 9.29 1.88
N ALA A 145 -7.57 9.66 2.80
CA ALA A 145 -7.27 10.61 3.86
C ALA A 145 -6.67 9.85 5.06
N GLY A 146 -5.40 10.08 5.36
CA GLY A 146 -4.69 9.41 6.45
C GLY A 146 -5.08 9.95 7.82
N SER A 147 -5.64 9.10 8.68
CA SER A 147 -6.06 9.46 10.04
C SER A 147 -4.90 9.97 10.89
N GLY A 148 -3.72 9.34 10.81
CA GLY A 148 -2.54 9.77 11.55
C GLY A 148 -2.13 11.20 11.20
N THR A 149 -2.11 11.53 9.91
CA THR A 149 -1.84 12.89 9.44
C THR A 149 -2.91 13.87 9.90
N ILE A 150 -4.19 13.49 9.80
CA ILE A 150 -5.31 14.32 10.26
C ILE A 150 -5.21 14.57 11.78
N ARG A 151 -4.93 13.51 12.55
CA ARG A 151 -4.76 13.62 14.02
C ARG A 151 -3.55 14.50 14.37
N ALA A 152 -2.45 14.35 13.64
CA ALA A 152 -1.27 15.20 13.82
C ALA A 152 -1.56 16.67 13.48
N CYS A 153 -2.36 16.97 12.45
CA CYS A 153 -2.82 18.33 12.17
C CYS A 153 -3.64 18.93 13.32
N ALA A 154 -4.46 18.12 13.98
CA ALA A 154 -5.33 18.57 15.07
C ALA A 154 -4.61 18.74 16.43
N ALA A 155 -3.59 17.90 16.72
CA ALA A 155 -3.04 17.78 18.05
C ALA A 155 -1.51 17.55 18.12
N GLY A 156 -0.82 17.45 16.99
CA GLY A 156 0.59 17.07 16.92
C GLY A 156 0.84 15.63 17.38
N PHE A 157 2.09 15.34 17.71
CA PHE A 157 2.52 14.03 18.21
C PHE A 157 2.60 13.95 19.74
N SER A 158 2.46 15.08 20.45
CA SER A 158 2.62 15.15 21.91
C SER A 158 1.37 14.77 22.70
N ALA A 159 0.19 14.74 22.07
CA ALA A 159 -1.08 14.50 22.75
C ALA A 159 -1.47 13.00 22.71
N PRO A 160 -1.29 12.23 23.81
CA PRO A 160 -1.71 10.83 23.86
C PRO A 160 -3.25 10.69 23.86
N THR A 161 -3.97 11.71 24.31
CA THR A 161 -5.44 11.76 24.26
C THR A 161 -5.89 13.06 23.60
N LEU A 162 -7.01 13.01 22.89
CA LEU A 162 -7.64 14.17 22.28
C LEU A 162 -8.70 14.74 23.24
N ASP A 163 -8.69 16.06 23.42
CA ASP A 163 -9.82 16.75 24.03
C ASP A 163 -11.01 16.86 23.05
N ALA A 164 -12.16 17.33 23.56
CA ALA A 164 -13.37 17.43 22.76
C ALA A 164 -13.25 18.42 21.57
N ALA A 165 -12.40 19.45 21.66
CA ALA A 165 -12.18 20.40 20.57
C ALA A 165 -11.29 19.79 19.49
N GLN A 166 -10.21 19.11 19.88
CA GLN A 166 -9.32 18.38 18.99
C GLN A 166 -10.06 17.26 18.25
N LEU A 167 -10.93 16.52 18.96
CA LEU A 167 -11.74 15.46 18.34
C LEU A 167 -12.71 16.03 17.29
N ARG A 168 -13.38 17.14 17.57
CA ARG A 168 -14.19 17.83 16.56
C ARG A 168 -13.36 18.32 15.37
N THR A 169 -12.14 18.76 15.59
CA THR A 169 -11.21 19.16 14.53
C THR A 169 -10.88 17.95 13.64
N VAL A 170 -10.58 16.79 14.22
CA VAL A 170 -10.35 15.54 13.48
C VAL A 170 -11.56 15.18 12.60
N GLN A 171 -12.78 15.20 13.18
CA GLN A 171 -14.02 14.91 12.45
C GLN A 171 -14.23 15.87 11.27
N SER A 172 -14.07 17.18 11.51
CA SER A 172 -14.20 18.21 10.47
C SER A 172 -13.16 18.07 9.35
N LEU A 173 -11.92 17.68 9.70
CA LEU A 173 -10.88 17.40 8.70
C LEU A 173 -11.23 16.16 7.86
N ILE A 174 -11.71 15.08 8.47
CA ILE A 174 -12.18 13.89 7.74
C ILE A 174 -13.27 14.28 6.74
N GLU A 175 -14.31 15.01 7.18
CA GLU A 175 -15.39 15.48 6.31
C GLU A 175 -14.88 16.32 5.15
N ARG A 176 -13.96 17.24 5.42
CA ARG A 176 -13.35 18.13 4.41
C ARG A 176 -12.55 17.34 3.37
N GLU A 177 -11.68 16.43 3.80
CA GLU A 177 -10.83 15.66 2.88
C GLU A 177 -11.66 14.69 2.02
N LEU A 178 -12.72 14.10 2.58
CA LEU A 178 -13.68 13.28 1.83
C LEU A 178 -14.49 14.10 0.82
N ALA A 179 -14.93 15.30 1.21
CA ALA A 179 -15.66 16.22 0.31
C ALA A 179 -14.77 16.72 -0.85
N ALA A 180 -13.45 16.82 -0.63
CA ALA A 180 -12.48 17.16 -1.67
C ALA A 180 -12.23 16.02 -2.66
N GLY A 181 -12.61 14.78 -2.36
CA GLY A 181 -12.54 13.65 -3.28
C GLY A 181 -11.66 12.48 -2.84
N ALA A 182 -11.23 12.42 -1.59
CA ALA A 182 -10.59 11.22 -1.05
C ALA A 182 -11.53 10.00 -1.18
N LEU A 183 -11.00 8.85 -1.59
CA LEU A 183 -11.81 7.64 -1.78
C LEU A 183 -12.28 7.02 -0.46
N GLY A 184 -11.54 7.24 0.61
CA GLY A 184 -11.80 6.70 1.93
C GLY A 184 -10.87 7.29 2.99
N VAL A 185 -10.84 6.65 4.15
CA VAL A 185 -9.93 7.00 5.25
C VAL A 185 -9.01 5.84 5.54
N SER A 186 -7.72 6.10 5.70
CA SER A 186 -6.76 5.09 6.13
C SER A 186 -6.36 5.30 7.60
N LEU A 187 -6.13 4.19 8.30
CA LEU A 187 -5.70 4.17 9.70
C LEU A 187 -4.33 3.51 9.81
N GLY A 188 -3.50 4.01 10.73
CA GLY A 188 -2.22 3.43 11.05
C GLY A 188 -2.09 3.15 12.55
N LEU A 189 -2.88 2.21 13.08
CA LEU A 189 -2.98 1.96 14.52
C LEU A 189 -1.71 1.38 15.16
N GLY A 190 -0.75 0.91 14.35
CA GLY A 190 0.61 0.57 14.77
C GLY A 190 1.56 1.78 14.82
N TYR A 191 1.17 2.91 14.23
CA TYR A 191 2.01 4.11 14.08
C TYR A 191 1.54 5.27 14.94
N ALA A 192 2.48 6.10 15.43
CA ALA A 192 2.14 7.38 16.03
C ALA A 192 1.63 8.37 14.96
N PRO A 193 0.61 9.20 15.24
CA PRO A 193 -0.07 9.30 16.53
C PRO A 193 -1.35 8.44 16.62
N ASP A 194 -1.75 7.67 15.59
CA ASP A 194 -2.97 6.86 15.58
C ASP A 194 -2.96 5.76 16.65
N CYS A 195 -1.79 5.22 17.00
CA CYS A 195 -1.63 4.21 18.05
C CYS A 195 -2.15 4.68 19.44
N PHE A 196 -2.27 6.00 19.66
CA PHE A 196 -2.80 6.56 20.90
C PHE A 196 -4.33 6.57 20.99
N TYR A 197 -5.07 6.23 19.94
CA TYR A 197 -6.52 6.05 20.06
C TYR A 197 -6.87 4.82 20.91
N SER A 198 -7.81 4.97 21.87
CA SER A 198 -8.60 3.83 22.32
C SER A 198 -9.63 3.46 21.24
N THR A 199 -10.18 2.25 21.31
CA THR A 199 -11.22 1.82 20.37
C THR A 199 -12.44 2.76 20.38
N GLU A 200 -12.86 3.23 21.55
CA GLU A 200 -14.00 4.15 21.71
C GLU A 200 -13.70 5.52 21.09
N THR A 201 -12.50 6.07 21.35
CA THR A 201 -12.10 7.36 20.80
C THR A 201 -11.91 7.27 19.27
N LEU A 202 -11.42 6.13 18.78
CA LEU A 202 -11.31 5.86 17.34
C LEU A 202 -12.69 5.84 16.67
N ILE A 203 -13.67 5.12 17.25
CA ILE A 203 -15.04 5.10 16.73
C ILE A 203 -15.64 6.51 16.70
N GLU A 204 -15.41 7.29 17.77
CA GLU A 204 -15.90 8.68 17.83
C GLU A 204 -15.23 9.57 16.77
N ALA A 205 -13.91 9.45 16.58
CA ALA A 205 -13.18 10.20 15.56
C ALA A 205 -13.68 9.88 14.14
N LEU A 206 -14.03 8.61 13.88
CA LEU A 206 -14.51 8.12 12.59
C LEU A 206 -16.04 8.24 12.40
N ARG A 207 -16.77 8.89 13.32
CA ARG A 207 -18.22 9.07 13.22
C ARG A 207 -18.70 9.67 11.87
N PRO A 208 -17.96 10.57 11.19
CA PRO A 208 -18.33 11.03 9.85
C PRO A 208 -18.48 9.92 8.79
N LEU A 209 -17.91 8.73 9.02
CA LEU A 209 -18.01 7.58 8.13
C LEU A 209 -19.21 6.66 8.43
N GLN A 210 -19.94 6.91 9.53
CA GLN A 210 -21.05 6.04 9.94
C GLN A 210 -22.10 5.96 8.84
N ASP A 211 -22.52 4.74 8.48
CA ASP A 211 -23.50 4.43 7.43
C ASP A 211 -23.18 5.00 6.03
N SER A 212 -21.98 5.54 5.82
CA SER A 212 -21.60 6.23 4.57
C SER A 212 -21.32 5.29 3.40
N GLY A 213 -20.94 4.05 3.67
CA GLY A 213 -20.42 3.13 2.66
C GLY A 213 -19.01 3.47 2.17
N ILE A 214 -18.35 4.48 2.73
CA ILE A 214 -16.97 4.88 2.40
C ILE A 214 -16.00 3.90 3.06
N PRO A 215 -15.00 3.37 2.33
CA PRO A 215 -14.09 2.39 2.91
C PRO A 215 -13.14 3.01 3.94
N ILE A 216 -12.83 2.22 4.96
CA ILE A 216 -11.72 2.42 5.89
C ILE A 216 -10.68 1.35 5.56
N THR A 217 -9.42 1.73 5.32
CA THR A 217 -8.28 0.80 5.27
C THR A 217 -7.50 0.90 6.56
N VAL A 218 -6.88 -0.18 7.03
CA VAL A 218 -6.21 -0.15 8.33
C VAL A 218 -4.96 -1.01 8.42
N HIS A 219 -3.84 -0.37 8.74
CA HIS A 219 -2.71 -1.02 9.38
C HIS A 219 -3.10 -1.24 10.86
N MET A 220 -3.28 -2.49 11.25
CA MET A 220 -3.80 -2.84 12.58
C MET A 220 -2.83 -2.43 13.70
N ARG A 221 -3.36 -2.34 14.93
CA ARG A 221 -2.59 -1.95 16.13
C ARG A 221 -1.42 -2.89 16.43
N GLN A 222 -1.58 -4.17 16.14
CA GLN A 222 -0.55 -5.19 16.21
C GLN A 222 -0.73 -6.20 15.07
N GLU A 223 0.37 -6.68 14.55
CA GLU A 223 0.42 -7.70 13.50
C GLU A 223 1.22 -8.95 13.96
N GLY A 224 1.77 -8.91 15.18
CA GLY A 224 2.47 -10.00 15.84
C GLY A 224 1.56 -10.81 16.79
N SER A 225 1.99 -11.03 18.01
CA SER A 225 1.27 -11.88 18.98
C SER A 225 -0.10 -11.34 19.38
N GLY A 226 -0.35 -10.04 19.20
CA GLY A 226 -1.65 -9.40 19.46
C GLY A 226 -2.58 -9.31 18.25
N VAL A 227 -2.19 -9.84 17.08
CA VAL A 227 -2.88 -9.63 15.80
C VAL A 227 -4.35 -10.04 15.80
N VAL A 228 -4.69 -11.17 16.44
CA VAL A 228 -6.10 -11.63 16.55
C VAL A 228 -6.95 -10.68 17.38
N GLY A 229 -6.36 -10.09 18.44
CA GLY A 229 -7.01 -9.04 19.25
C GLY A 229 -7.23 -7.76 18.44
N ALA A 230 -6.23 -7.33 17.69
CA ALA A 230 -6.30 -6.16 16.80
C ALA A 230 -7.37 -6.34 15.69
N LEU A 231 -7.49 -7.54 15.13
CA LEU A 231 -8.56 -7.83 14.18
C LEU A 231 -9.95 -7.75 14.83
N ARG A 232 -10.11 -8.27 16.06
CA ARG A 232 -11.39 -8.15 16.80
C ARG A 232 -11.75 -6.70 17.09
N GLU A 233 -10.78 -5.84 17.39
CA GLU A 233 -10.95 -4.38 17.49
C GLU A 233 -11.53 -3.82 16.18
N MET A 234 -10.97 -4.16 15.03
CA MET A 234 -11.43 -3.65 13.75
C MET A 234 -12.80 -4.18 13.33
N ILE A 235 -13.13 -5.43 13.68
CA ILE A 235 -14.48 -5.96 13.50
C ILE A 235 -15.48 -5.18 14.36
N ALA A 236 -15.13 -4.80 15.59
CA ALA A 236 -15.99 -3.99 16.46
C ALA A 236 -16.19 -2.57 15.89
N VAL A 237 -15.12 -1.93 15.37
CA VAL A 237 -15.20 -0.63 14.69
C VAL A 237 -16.11 -0.71 13.45
N ALA A 238 -15.95 -1.74 12.61
CA ALA A 238 -16.78 -1.96 11.42
C ALA A 238 -18.27 -2.13 11.76
N ARG A 239 -18.56 -2.87 12.85
CA ARG A 239 -19.93 -3.01 13.37
C ARG A 239 -20.51 -1.69 13.88
N ALA A 240 -19.74 -0.93 14.64
CA ALA A 240 -20.20 0.35 15.22
C ALA A 240 -20.48 1.38 14.14
N LEU A 241 -19.61 1.49 13.14
CA LEU A 241 -19.73 2.47 12.07
C LEU A 241 -20.59 2.01 10.88
N ARG A 242 -20.86 0.70 10.76
CA ARG A 242 -21.60 0.10 9.62
C ARG A 242 -21.06 0.52 8.25
N THR A 243 -19.72 0.65 8.14
CA THR A 243 -19.01 1.02 6.91
C THR A 243 -18.01 -0.09 6.53
N PRO A 244 -17.59 -0.20 5.27
CA PRO A 244 -16.59 -1.20 4.86
C PRO A 244 -15.24 -0.98 5.53
N VAL A 245 -14.60 -2.08 5.96
CA VAL A 245 -13.23 -2.07 6.49
C VAL A 245 -12.38 -3.04 5.67
N GLU A 246 -11.24 -2.56 5.19
CA GLU A 246 -10.19 -3.33 4.54
C GLU A 246 -9.00 -3.45 5.51
N ILE A 247 -8.67 -4.67 5.90
CA ILE A 247 -7.47 -4.94 6.71
C ILE A 247 -6.26 -4.92 5.80
N SER A 248 -5.43 -3.93 5.96
CA SER A 248 -4.23 -3.71 5.15
C SER A 248 -3.18 -4.79 5.40
N HIS A 249 -2.51 -5.26 4.33
CA HIS A 249 -1.34 -6.16 4.34
C HIS A 249 -1.40 -7.24 5.44
N LEU A 250 -2.54 -7.97 5.50
CA LEU A 250 -2.79 -9.00 6.53
C LEU A 250 -1.62 -9.97 6.65
N LYS A 251 -1.08 -10.11 7.84
CA LYS A 251 0.05 -10.99 8.14
C LYS A 251 0.07 -11.41 9.60
N SER A 252 0.92 -12.38 9.91
CA SER A 252 1.25 -12.80 11.27
C SER A 252 2.75 -12.68 11.49
N ILE A 253 3.20 -11.62 12.18
CA ILE A 253 4.63 -11.37 12.44
C ILE A 253 5.16 -12.32 13.51
N GLY A 254 6.33 -12.95 13.21
CA GLY A 254 7.07 -13.77 14.14
C GLY A 254 6.75 -15.27 14.06
N LYS A 255 7.81 -16.09 14.11
CA LYS A 255 7.74 -17.56 13.89
C LYS A 255 6.73 -18.28 14.78
N ALA A 256 6.53 -17.80 16.02
CA ALA A 256 5.56 -18.41 16.94
C ALA A 256 4.09 -18.19 16.52
N ASN A 257 3.82 -17.19 15.70
CA ASN A 257 2.49 -16.81 15.25
C ASN A 257 2.15 -17.40 13.86
N TRP A 258 3.18 -17.82 13.10
CA TRP A 258 2.98 -18.36 11.76
C TRP A 258 2.09 -19.59 11.77
N ARG A 259 1.21 -19.71 10.77
CA ARG A 259 0.28 -20.83 10.57
C ARG A 259 -0.73 -21.05 11.70
N SER A 260 -0.70 -20.22 12.75
CA SER A 260 -1.68 -20.27 13.84
C SER A 260 -2.62 -19.08 13.84
N CYS A 261 -2.08 -17.86 13.75
CA CYS A 261 -2.91 -16.64 13.78
C CYS A 261 -3.66 -16.40 12.46
N THR A 262 -3.04 -16.66 11.30
CA THR A 262 -3.65 -16.42 9.99
C THR A 262 -4.95 -17.21 9.78
N PRO A 263 -5.03 -18.53 10.03
CA PRO A 263 -6.28 -19.27 9.92
C PRO A 263 -7.38 -18.75 10.86
N GLU A 264 -7.01 -18.36 12.08
CA GLU A 264 -7.97 -17.79 13.05
C GLU A 264 -8.50 -16.43 12.55
N MET A 265 -7.65 -15.56 11.99
CA MET A 265 -8.08 -14.27 11.44
C MET A 265 -9.02 -14.46 10.26
N LEU A 266 -8.70 -15.34 9.32
CA LEU A 266 -9.56 -15.65 8.17
C LEU A 266 -10.93 -16.19 8.62
N ARG A 267 -10.96 -17.06 9.64
CA ARG A 267 -12.18 -17.58 10.25
C ARG A 267 -13.03 -16.45 10.87
N LEU A 268 -12.42 -15.57 11.67
CA LEU A 268 -13.11 -14.44 12.30
C LEU A 268 -13.70 -13.47 11.28
N MET A 269 -12.96 -13.17 10.21
CA MET A 269 -13.48 -12.33 9.12
C MET A 269 -14.64 -13.01 8.40
N ALA A 270 -14.57 -14.33 8.16
CA ALA A 270 -15.65 -15.08 7.54
C ALA A 270 -16.92 -15.04 8.39
N GLU A 271 -16.79 -15.23 9.71
CA GLU A 271 -17.91 -15.14 10.66
C GLU A 271 -18.50 -13.73 10.69
N ALA A 272 -17.67 -12.70 10.77
CA ALA A 272 -18.13 -11.30 10.74
C ALA A 272 -18.90 -10.99 9.44
N ARG A 273 -18.44 -11.51 8.29
CA ARG A 273 -19.14 -11.36 6.99
C ARG A 273 -20.52 -12.06 7.01
N GLN A 274 -20.64 -13.24 7.64
CA GLN A 274 -21.93 -13.92 7.80
C GLN A 274 -22.92 -13.11 8.65
N GLU A 275 -22.42 -12.32 9.58
CA GLU A 275 -23.20 -11.39 10.40
C GLU A 275 -23.50 -10.05 9.67
N GLY A 276 -23.09 -9.90 8.42
CA GLY A 276 -23.33 -8.71 7.61
C GLY A 276 -22.27 -7.61 7.76
N VAL A 277 -21.17 -7.86 8.47
CA VAL A 277 -20.06 -6.91 8.54
C VAL A 277 -19.30 -6.91 7.20
N ARG A 278 -19.11 -5.73 6.63
CA ARG A 278 -18.36 -5.57 5.37
C ARG A 278 -16.87 -5.48 5.70
N ILE A 279 -16.18 -6.62 5.73
CA ILE A 279 -14.76 -6.72 6.03
C ILE A 279 -14.03 -7.55 4.98
N ALA A 280 -12.88 -7.04 4.53
CA ALA A 280 -11.99 -7.65 3.56
C ALA A 280 -10.54 -7.44 4.00
N CYS A 281 -9.58 -7.94 3.24
CA CYS A 281 -8.16 -7.73 3.52
C CYS A 281 -7.35 -7.63 2.23
N ASP A 282 -6.15 -7.10 2.35
CA ASP A 282 -5.16 -7.18 1.29
C ASP A 282 -3.86 -7.86 1.77
N VAL A 283 -3.00 -8.23 0.83
CA VAL A 283 -1.71 -8.88 1.10
C VAL A 283 -0.73 -8.60 -0.04
N TYR A 284 0.54 -8.43 0.28
CA TYR A 284 1.62 -8.44 -0.72
C TYR A 284 2.28 -9.82 -0.80
N PRO A 285 2.74 -10.26 -1.98
CA PRO A 285 3.26 -11.61 -2.21
C PRO A 285 4.74 -11.73 -1.81
N TYR A 286 5.11 -11.29 -0.59
CA TYR A 286 6.47 -11.32 -0.06
C TYR A 286 6.47 -11.63 1.43
N THR A 287 7.53 -12.31 1.89
CA THR A 287 7.70 -12.68 3.31
C THR A 287 8.38 -11.59 4.14
N ALA A 288 8.83 -10.51 3.52
CA ALA A 288 9.37 -9.36 4.21
C ALA A 288 8.46 -8.13 4.07
N GLY A 289 8.43 -7.31 5.11
CA GLY A 289 7.85 -5.97 5.12
C GLY A 289 8.88 -4.88 4.82
N SER A 290 8.44 -3.64 4.76
CA SER A 290 9.31 -2.46 4.74
C SER A 290 8.57 -1.25 5.28
N THR A 291 9.14 -0.63 6.30
CA THR A 291 8.62 0.58 6.95
C THR A 291 9.75 1.38 7.60
N GLN A 292 9.41 2.40 8.39
CA GLN A 292 10.38 3.17 9.17
C GLN A 292 11.03 2.30 10.25
N LEU A 293 12.35 2.40 10.42
CA LEU A 293 13.07 1.65 11.46
C LEU A 293 12.61 2.01 12.88
N VAL A 294 12.13 3.23 13.10
CA VAL A 294 11.58 3.67 14.39
C VAL A 294 10.38 2.83 14.85
N HIS A 295 9.72 2.11 13.94
CA HIS A 295 8.60 1.21 14.27
C HIS A 295 9.03 -0.01 15.13
N VAL A 296 10.32 -0.31 15.19
CA VAL A 296 10.86 -1.34 16.10
C VAL A 296 10.75 -0.92 17.58
N LEU A 297 10.65 0.40 17.85
CA LEU A 297 10.55 0.94 19.21
C LEU A 297 9.11 0.93 19.73
N PRO A 298 8.91 0.86 21.08
CA PRO A 298 7.60 1.06 21.67
C PRO A 298 6.95 2.36 21.21
N PRO A 299 5.66 2.36 20.79
CA PRO A 299 5.00 3.53 20.21
C PRO A 299 5.02 4.78 21.09
N GLU A 300 4.97 4.60 22.42
CA GLU A 300 5.03 5.70 23.39
C GLU A 300 6.31 6.53 23.29
N THR A 301 7.40 5.97 22.77
CA THR A 301 8.67 6.69 22.58
C THR A 301 8.60 7.76 21.52
N GLN A 302 7.62 7.66 20.61
CA GLN A 302 7.41 8.62 19.53
C GLN A 302 6.51 9.80 19.95
N GLN A 303 6.08 9.84 21.22
CA GLN A 303 5.35 10.97 21.76
C GLN A 303 6.26 12.22 21.76
N GLY A 304 5.83 13.28 21.11
CA GLY A 304 6.63 14.49 20.88
C GLY A 304 7.31 14.55 19.50
N GLY A 305 7.16 13.51 18.69
CA GLY A 305 7.69 13.45 17.33
C GLY A 305 9.16 13.01 17.24
N MET A 306 9.70 13.03 16.03
CA MET A 306 11.04 12.47 15.74
C MET A 306 12.18 13.30 16.35
N GLU A 307 12.01 14.61 16.46
CA GLU A 307 13.01 15.47 17.09
C GLU A 307 13.15 15.16 18.58
N ALA A 308 12.04 15.08 19.32
CA ALA A 308 12.04 14.71 20.73
C ALA A 308 12.61 13.30 20.95
N LEU A 309 12.26 12.33 20.12
CA LEU A 309 12.83 10.98 20.19
C LEU A 309 14.35 11.00 19.96
N THR A 310 14.83 11.78 18.98
CA THR A 310 16.26 11.93 18.70
C THR A 310 17.02 12.50 19.91
N GLU A 311 16.45 13.50 20.59
CA GLU A 311 17.00 14.06 21.82
C GLU A 311 17.01 13.06 22.97
N HIS A 312 15.90 12.33 23.18
CA HIS A 312 15.80 11.29 24.19
C HIS A 312 16.83 10.16 23.95
N LEU A 313 17.05 9.77 22.70
CA LEU A 313 18.05 8.76 22.33
C LEU A 313 19.50 9.22 22.60
N ALA A 314 19.77 10.50 22.85
CA ALA A 314 21.07 10.96 23.30
C ALA A 314 21.31 10.73 24.81
N ASP A 315 20.24 10.50 25.60
CA ASP A 315 20.33 10.25 27.05
C ASP A 315 20.58 8.75 27.34
N PRO A 316 21.71 8.39 27.98
CA PRO A 316 22.02 7.01 28.35
C PRO A 316 20.96 6.39 29.29
N ALA A 317 20.35 7.17 30.22
CA ALA A 317 19.35 6.65 31.15
C ALA A 317 18.04 6.28 30.40
N PHE A 318 17.65 7.08 29.43
CA PHE A 318 16.52 6.76 28.55
C PHE A 318 16.79 5.46 27.77
N ARG A 319 17.98 5.30 27.17
CA ARG A 319 18.37 4.08 26.42
C ARG A 319 18.31 2.81 27.28
N GLU A 320 18.79 2.86 28.52
CA GLU A 320 18.70 1.71 29.45
C GLU A 320 17.25 1.34 29.75
N THR A 321 16.40 2.34 30.02
CA THR A 321 14.97 2.12 30.25
C THR A 321 14.29 1.55 29.01
N LEU A 322 14.58 2.11 27.83
CA LEU A 322 14.05 1.66 26.55
C LEU A 322 14.47 0.21 26.23
N LYS A 323 15.74 -0.11 26.41
CA LYS A 323 16.25 -1.48 26.22
C LYS A 323 15.55 -2.47 27.15
N ALA A 324 15.40 -2.14 28.45
CA ALA A 324 14.68 -2.97 29.40
C ALA A 324 13.22 -3.18 28.97
N ARG A 325 12.55 -2.13 28.49
CA ARG A 325 11.18 -2.17 27.95
C ARG A 325 11.08 -3.08 26.71
N MET A 326 12.04 -3.01 25.79
CA MET A 326 12.06 -3.83 24.57
C MET A 326 12.39 -5.31 24.85
N LEU A 327 13.18 -5.60 25.88
CA LEU A 327 13.52 -6.99 26.24
C LEU A 327 12.33 -7.79 26.80
N THR A 328 11.30 -7.13 27.33
CA THR A 328 10.19 -7.79 28.03
C THR A 328 8.80 -7.38 27.54
N GLY A 329 8.70 -6.32 26.73
CA GLY A 329 7.42 -5.76 26.29
C GLY A 329 6.71 -6.67 25.28
N SER A 330 5.44 -6.98 25.56
CA SER A 330 4.55 -7.76 24.69
C SER A 330 3.24 -7.07 24.37
N ASP A 331 3.04 -5.86 24.88
CA ASP A 331 1.85 -5.03 24.71
C ASP A 331 1.94 -4.08 23.50
N PHE A 332 3.05 -4.11 22.77
CA PHE A 332 3.26 -3.48 21.48
C PHE A 332 3.86 -4.47 20.48
N GLU A 333 3.93 -4.09 19.20
CA GLU A 333 4.55 -4.91 18.17
C GLU A 333 6.07 -4.88 18.30
N ASN A 334 6.60 -5.81 19.08
CA ASN A 334 8.02 -5.87 19.38
C ASN A 334 8.77 -6.66 18.30
N ILE A 335 9.01 -6.02 17.15
CA ILE A 335 9.66 -6.64 15.99
C ILE A 335 11.04 -7.20 16.35
N SER A 336 11.77 -6.56 17.26
CA SER A 336 13.08 -7.04 17.69
C SER A 336 13.05 -8.42 18.37
N LEU A 337 11.97 -8.72 19.09
CA LEU A 337 11.76 -10.05 19.68
C LEU A 337 11.04 -11.02 18.73
N LEU A 338 10.13 -10.53 17.89
CA LEU A 338 9.33 -11.36 16.97
C LEU A 338 10.16 -11.87 15.80
N ALA A 339 11.01 -11.03 15.23
CA ALA A 339 11.83 -11.34 14.06
C ALA A 339 13.30 -11.62 14.41
N GLY A 340 13.85 -10.91 15.40
CA GLY A 340 15.28 -10.88 15.71
C GLY A 340 16.03 -9.83 14.88
N PHE A 341 17.10 -9.27 15.44
CA PHE A 341 17.90 -8.22 14.79
C PHE A 341 18.63 -8.68 13.51
N GLU A 342 18.81 -9.98 13.33
CA GLU A 342 19.34 -10.58 12.11
C GLU A 342 18.40 -10.44 10.90
N ASN A 343 17.09 -10.27 11.16
CA ASN A 343 16.04 -10.15 10.16
C ASN A 343 15.56 -8.70 9.97
N ILE A 344 16.16 -7.73 10.64
CA ILE A 344 15.88 -6.29 10.50
C ILE A 344 17.04 -5.67 9.72
N VAL A 345 16.83 -5.42 8.42
CA VAL A 345 17.84 -4.91 7.49
C VAL A 345 17.59 -3.43 7.23
N VAL A 346 18.62 -2.61 7.37
CA VAL A 346 18.58 -1.19 7.01
C VAL A 346 18.41 -1.06 5.50
N SER A 347 17.34 -0.43 5.03
CA SER A 347 17.07 -0.30 3.60
C SER A 347 17.45 1.07 3.06
N SER A 348 17.21 2.15 3.80
CA SER A 348 17.55 3.51 3.40
C SER A 348 17.96 4.33 4.60
N VAL A 349 19.03 5.09 4.45
CA VAL A 349 19.46 6.12 5.41
C VAL A 349 19.74 7.42 4.66
N ARG A 350 19.06 8.49 5.03
CA ARG A 350 19.23 9.78 4.35
C ARG A 350 20.62 10.40 4.54
N LEU A 351 21.25 10.18 5.70
CA LEU A 351 22.56 10.74 6.04
C LEU A 351 23.68 10.00 5.30
N ASP A 352 24.39 10.67 4.42
CA ASP A 352 25.45 10.09 3.56
C ASP A 352 26.48 9.27 4.33
N GLY A 353 26.93 9.74 5.51
CA GLY A 353 27.92 9.05 6.35
C GLY A 353 27.45 7.70 6.92
N LEU A 354 26.15 7.38 6.85
CA LEU A 354 25.56 6.14 7.37
C LEU A 354 25.08 5.20 6.25
N ARG A 355 25.12 5.60 5.00
CA ARG A 355 24.69 4.75 3.85
C ARG A 355 25.46 3.45 3.71
N GLN A 356 26.65 3.37 4.30
CA GLN A 356 27.40 2.12 4.38
C GLN A 356 26.66 0.98 5.10
N TYR A 357 25.62 1.28 5.88
CA TYR A 357 24.80 0.30 6.59
C TYR A 357 23.61 -0.20 5.75
N GLU A 358 23.31 0.44 4.64
CA GLU A 358 22.25 -0.01 3.73
C GLU A 358 22.54 -1.43 3.23
N GLY A 359 21.53 -2.31 3.31
CA GLY A 359 21.65 -3.74 2.98
C GLY A 359 22.21 -4.62 4.10
N GLN A 360 22.56 -4.05 5.27
CA GLN A 360 23.04 -4.81 6.42
C GLN A 360 21.96 -4.94 7.49
N SER A 361 21.91 -6.08 8.16
CA SER A 361 21.04 -6.24 9.34
C SER A 361 21.61 -5.51 10.55
N ILE A 362 20.75 -5.14 11.49
CA ILE A 362 21.16 -4.53 12.77
C ILE A 362 22.16 -5.45 13.51
N ALA A 363 21.97 -6.77 13.42
CA ALA A 363 22.91 -7.74 14.01
C ALA A 363 24.29 -7.69 13.36
N GLN A 364 24.38 -7.58 12.02
CA GLN A 364 25.64 -7.45 11.29
C GLN A 364 26.37 -6.14 11.64
N ILE A 365 25.63 -5.02 11.71
CA ILE A 365 26.20 -3.72 12.11
C ILE A 365 26.74 -3.79 13.54
N ALA A 366 26.01 -4.44 14.46
CA ALA A 366 26.42 -4.63 15.83
C ALA A 366 27.71 -5.43 15.97
N GLU A 367 27.81 -6.55 15.24
CA GLU A 367 29.03 -7.37 15.20
C GLU A 367 30.23 -6.59 14.69
N GLN A 368 30.10 -5.85 13.58
CA GLN A 368 31.16 -5.02 13.00
C GLN A 368 31.66 -3.93 13.95
N GLN A 369 30.75 -3.35 14.76
CA GLN A 369 31.08 -2.30 15.70
C GLN A 369 31.50 -2.82 17.09
N GLY A 370 31.40 -4.12 17.36
CA GLY A 370 31.64 -4.70 18.68
C GLY A 370 30.66 -4.22 19.75
N LYS A 371 29.41 -3.92 19.36
CA LYS A 371 28.34 -3.40 20.24
C LYS A 371 27.20 -4.41 20.33
N ASP A 372 26.34 -4.24 21.32
CA ASP A 372 25.06 -4.97 21.33
C ASP A 372 24.06 -4.37 20.31
N PRO A 373 23.12 -5.17 19.79
CA PRO A 373 22.20 -4.71 18.74
C PRO A 373 21.28 -3.55 19.14
N PHE A 374 20.86 -3.46 20.41
CA PHE A 374 20.07 -2.32 20.88
C PHE A 374 20.85 -1.01 20.82
N THR A 375 22.10 -1.04 21.28
CA THR A 375 22.99 0.13 21.19
C THR A 375 23.16 0.58 19.74
N CYS A 376 23.38 -0.34 18.79
CA CYS A 376 23.48 -0.03 17.37
C CYS A 376 22.20 0.57 16.81
N LEU A 377 21.04 0.00 17.14
CA LEU A 377 19.73 0.52 16.73
C LEU A 377 19.54 1.96 17.21
N PHE A 378 19.83 2.23 18.50
CA PHE A 378 19.68 3.56 19.08
C PHE A 378 20.67 4.57 18.50
N ASP A 379 21.93 4.16 18.30
CA ASP A 379 22.95 5.00 17.67
C ASP A 379 22.56 5.40 16.25
N LEU A 380 22.07 4.42 15.46
CA LEU A 380 21.65 4.65 14.07
C LEU A 380 20.44 5.61 14.01
N LEU A 381 19.42 5.35 14.80
CA LEU A 381 18.21 6.22 14.86
C LEU A 381 18.56 7.63 15.33
N GLN A 382 19.37 7.77 16.37
CA GLN A 382 19.80 9.05 16.90
C GLN A 382 20.63 9.83 15.87
N ALA A 383 21.64 9.21 15.27
CA ALA A 383 22.53 9.86 14.31
C ALA A 383 21.82 10.24 13.00
N ALA A 384 20.84 9.47 12.57
CA ALA A 384 20.06 9.72 11.36
C ALA A 384 18.79 10.57 11.61
N HIS A 385 18.60 11.12 12.81
CA HIS A 385 17.38 11.84 13.19
C HIS A 385 16.10 11.04 12.89
N CYS A 386 16.14 9.73 13.14
CA CYS A 386 15.08 8.75 12.86
C CYS A 386 14.70 8.59 11.36
N ASP A 387 15.41 9.24 10.42
CA ASP A 387 15.17 9.11 8.98
C ASP A 387 15.87 7.87 8.42
N VAL A 388 15.33 6.71 8.80
CA VAL A 388 15.82 5.38 8.41
C VAL A 388 14.62 4.50 8.10
N THR A 389 14.70 3.74 7.01
CA THR A 389 13.74 2.66 6.69
C THR A 389 14.41 1.30 6.82
N MET A 390 13.59 0.27 6.99
CA MET A 390 14.03 -1.11 7.09
C MET A 390 13.29 -2.01 6.09
N ILE A 391 13.88 -3.17 5.83
CA ILE A 391 13.22 -4.37 5.32
C ILE A 391 13.31 -5.40 6.44
N ASP A 392 12.18 -5.94 6.85
CA ASP A 392 12.08 -6.90 7.95
C ASP A 392 11.48 -8.22 7.48
N PHE A 393 12.20 -9.33 7.71
CA PHE A 393 11.78 -10.68 7.30
C PHE A 393 10.91 -11.29 8.40
N ILE A 394 9.59 -11.16 8.26
CA ILE A 394 8.61 -11.30 9.34
C ILE A 394 7.48 -12.28 9.11
N ALA A 395 7.22 -12.69 7.85
CA ALA A 395 6.05 -13.48 7.48
C ALA A 395 6.43 -14.86 6.92
N ALA A 396 5.49 -15.79 6.95
CA ALA A 396 5.60 -17.10 6.32
C ALA A 396 4.87 -17.12 4.97
N GLU A 397 5.47 -17.78 3.98
CA GLU A 397 4.86 -17.91 2.66
C GLU A 397 3.57 -18.75 2.70
N ASP A 398 3.47 -19.74 3.59
CA ASP A 398 2.25 -20.52 3.76
C ASP A 398 1.06 -19.64 4.20
N ASP A 399 1.30 -18.68 5.11
CA ASP A 399 0.28 -17.71 5.54
C ASP A 399 -0.16 -16.81 4.38
N ILE A 400 0.78 -16.36 3.54
CA ILE A 400 0.48 -15.62 2.32
C ILE A 400 -0.39 -16.46 1.38
N CYS A 401 -0.06 -17.74 1.18
CA CYS A 401 -0.86 -18.65 0.37
C CYS A 401 -2.30 -18.79 0.89
N ASP A 402 -2.49 -18.87 2.21
CA ASP A 402 -3.81 -19.00 2.81
C ASP A 402 -4.63 -17.70 2.63
N ILE A 403 -4.00 -16.53 2.80
CA ILE A 403 -4.65 -15.23 2.54
C ILE A 403 -4.99 -15.08 1.05
N LEU A 404 -4.09 -15.48 0.15
CA LEU A 404 -4.35 -15.46 -1.29
C LEU A 404 -5.54 -16.34 -1.70
N ARG A 405 -5.82 -17.43 -0.98
CA ARG A 405 -6.99 -18.29 -1.23
C ARG A 405 -8.32 -17.70 -0.73
N ASP A 406 -8.31 -16.77 0.23
CA ASP A 406 -9.56 -16.12 0.68
C ASP A 406 -10.16 -15.30 -0.47
N ALA A 407 -11.43 -15.55 -0.79
CA ALA A 407 -12.13 -14.89 -1.89
C ALA A 407 -12.28 -13.36 -1.70
N HIS A 408 -12.10 -12.88 -0.48
CA HIS A 408 -12.25 -11.48 -0.11
C HIS A 408 -10.91 -10.75 0.08
N SER A 409 -9.79 -11.36 -0.28
CA SER A 409 -8.50 -10.68 -0.27
C SER A 409 -8.19 -10.00 -1.61
N CYS A 410 -7.47 -8.87 -1.54
CA CYS A 410 -6.83 -8.22 -2.68
C CYS A 410 -5.33 -8.49 -2.65
N VAL A 411 -4.65 -8.31 -3.79
CA VAL A 411 -3.19 -8.23 -3.83
C VAL A 411 -2.78 -6.78 -4.04
N ILE A 412 -1.84 -6.34 -3.21
CA ILE A 412 -1.32 -4.97 -3.18
C ILE A 412 0.21 -5.00 -3.14
N SER A 413 0.85 -3.85 -3.33
CA SER A 413 2.30 -3.77 -3.23
C SER A 413 2.80 -3.26 -1.88
N ASP A 414 2.08 -2.39 -1.23
CA ASP A 414 2.54 -1.65 -0.05
C ASP A 414 3.90 -0.97 -0.29
N SER A 415 4.08 -0.44 -1.51
CA SER A 415 5.34 0.16 -1.95
C SER A 415 5.60 1.48 -1.26
N THR A 416 6.82 1.62 -0.71
CA THR A 416 7.33 2.86 -0.12
C THR A 416 8.35 3.52 -1.07
N TYR A 417 8.56 4.83 -0.94
CA TYR A 417 9.36 5.61 -1.88
C TYR A 417 10.42 6.47 -1.19
N PRO A 418 11.33 5.90 -0.38
CA PRO A 418 12.44 6.65 0.16
C PRO A 418 13.27 7.26 -0.97
N THR A 419 14.05 8.29 -0.65
CA THR A 419 14.86 8.99 -1.65
C THR A 419 16.22 8.34 -1.92
N THR A 420 16.63 7.43 -1.05
CA THR A 420 17.95 6.77 -1.09
C THR A 420 17.82 5.30 -0.73
N GLY A 421 18.89 4.54 -0.91
CA GLY A 421 19.05 3.18 -0.41
C GLY A 421 18.46 2.09 -1.28
N MET A 422 18.35 0.90 -0.68
CA MET A 422 17.79 -0.30 -1.31
C MET A 422 16.28 -0.34 -1.10
N LEU A 423 15.51 -0.35 -2.19
CA LEU A 423 14.07 -0.55 -2.14
C LEU A 423 13.73 -2.01 -1.83
N HIS A 424 12.55 -2.24 -1.27
CA HIS A 424 11.98 -3.57 -1.24
C HIS A 424 11.60 -4.01 -2.68
N PRO A 425 11.85 -5.26 -3.13
CA PRO A 425 11.52 -5.71 -4.49
C PRO A 425 10.02 -5.58 -4.83
N ARG A 426 9.12 -5.48 -3.83
CA ARG A 426 7.68 -5.26 -4.04
C ARG A 426 7.37 -3.98 -4.83
N VAL A 427 8.27 -3.00 -4.84
CA VAL A 427 8.10 -1.76 -5.62
C VAL A 427 8.05 -2.05 -7.12
N TYR A 428 8.90 -2.96 -7.60
CA TYR A 428 9.09 -3.26 -9.02
C TYR A 428 8.46 -4.58 -9.48
N GLY A 429 8.12 -5.51 -8.57
CA GLY A 429 7.82 -6.90 -8.93
C GLY A 429 6.53 -7.50 -8.35
N THR A 430 5.71 -6.78 -7.59
CA THR A 430 4.57 -7.37 -6.88
C THR A 430 3.62 -8.14 -7.79
N TYR A 431 3.17 -7.53 -8.88
CA TYR A 431 2.15 -8.11 -9.75
C TYR A 431 2.70 -9.21 -10.64
N THR A 432 3.95 -9.08 -11.04
CA THR A 432 4.64 -10.14 -11.78
C THR A 432 5.03 -11.30 -10.89
N THR A 433 5.45 -11.07 -9.64
CA THR A 433 5.66 -12.15 -8.63
C THR A 433 4.38 -12.92 -8.36
N LEU A 434 3.22 -12.26 -8.24
CA LEU A 434 1.94 -12.95 -8.12
C LEU A 434 1.70 -13.91 -9.28
N LEU A 435 1.86 -13.43 -10.52
CA LEU A 435 1.57 -14.20 -11.73
C LEU A 435 2.62 -15.30 -11.98
N GLU A 436 3.89 -15.01 -11.73
CA GLU A 436 4.98 -15.97 -11.91
C GLU A 436 4.99 -17.02 -10.80
N HIS A 437 5.18 -16.59 -9.57
CA HIS A 437 5.43 -17.49 -8.45
C HIS A 437 4.16 -18.17 -7.93
N PHE A 438 3.10 -17.40 -7.62
CA PHE A 438 1.91 -17.95 -6.98
C PHE A 438 0.90 -18.57 -7.96
N VAL A 439 0.86 -18.10 -9.22
CA VAL A 439 -0.02 -18.69 -10.25
C VAL A 439 0.71 -19.76 -11.04
N ARG A 440 1.81 -19.42 -11.75
CA ARG A 440 2.48 -20.33 -12.68
C ARG A 440 3.26 -21.45 -11.99
N GLU A 441 4.09 -21.11 -10.98
CA GLU A 441 4.98 -22.09 -10.35
C GLU A 441 4.29 -22.87 -9.23
N LYS A 442 3.72 -22.17 -8.23
CA LYS A 442 3.11 -22.81 -7.05
C LYS A 442 1.66 -23.22 -7.25
N GLN A 443 0.98 -22.67 -8.24
CA GLN A 443 -0.44 -22.96 -8.53
C GLN A 443 -1.36 -22.76 -7.31
N VAL A 444 -1.09 -21.73 -6.51
CA VAL A 444 -1.91 -21.35 -5.34
C VAL A 444 -3.28 -20.84 -5.78
N LEU A 445 -3.31 -20.15 -6.93
CA LEU A 445 -4.49 -19.55 -7.57
C LEU A 445 -4.55 -19.93 -9.04
N SER A 446 -5.75 -19.96 -9.62
CA SER A 446 -5.90 -19.88 -11.08
C SER A 446 -5.56 -18.46 -11.56
N LEU A 447 -5.26 -18.31 -12.85
CA LEU A 447 -4.98 -17.01 -13.45
C LEU A 447 -6.20 -16.08 -13.33
N GLU A 448 -7.41 -16.59 -13.52
CA GLU A 448 -8.66 -15.82 -13.38
C GLU A 448 -8.86 -15.29 -11.96
N ALA A 449 -8.59 -16.13 -10.95
CA ALA A 449 -8.67 -15.72 -9.55
C ALA A 449 -7.62 -14.65 -9.22
N ALA A 450 -6.39 -14.80 -9.70
CA ALA A 450 -5.33 -13.82 -9.51
C ALA A 450 -5.68 -12.48 -10.19
N VAL A 451 -6.15 -12.51 -11.43
CA VAL A 451 -6.59 -11.30 -12.14
C VAL A 451 -7.72 -10.62 -11.38
N HIS A 452 -8.72 -11.36 -10.87
CA HIS A 452 -9.79 -10.78 -10.06
C HIS A 452 -9.25 -10.04 -8.83
N LYS A 453 -8.25 -10.60 -8.13
CA LYS A 453 -7.64 -10.02 -6.92
C LYS A 453 -6.84 -8.75 -7.17
N VAL A 454 -6.44 -8.48 -8.40
CA VAL A 454 -5.68 -7.29 -8.80
C VAL A 454 -6.50 -6.34 -9.69
N THR A 455 -7.78 -6.63 -9.94
CA THR A 455 -8.64 -5.82 -10.82
C THR A 455 -10.05 -5.60 -10.23
N GLY A 456 -10.99 -6.50 -10.46
CA GLY A 456 -12.39 -6.34 -10.03
C GLY A 456 -12.56 -6.25 -8.52
N ARG A 457 -11.78 -7.01 -7.75
CA ARG A 457 -11.86 -6.99 -6.28
C ARG A 457 -11.40 -5.66 -5.69
N PRO A 458 -10.16 -5.15 -5.96
CA PRO A 458 -9.73 -3.85 -5.45
C PRO A 458 -10.61 -2.69 -5.97
N ALA A 459 -11.09 -2.75 -7.21
CA ALA A 459 -12.05 -1.75 -7.71
C ALA A 459 -13.33 -1.72 -6.88
N ALA A 460 -13.87 -2.87 -6.51
CA ALA A 460 -15.07 -2.97 -5.68
C ALA A 460 -14.82 -2.45 -4.25
N VAL A 461 -13.67 -2.74 -3.64
CA VAL A 461 -13.28 -2.25 -2.31
C VAL A 461 -13.22 -0.73 -2.29
N MET A 462 -12.61 -0.11 -3.30
CA MET A 462 -12.45 1.35 -3.39
C MET A 462 -13.62 2.08 -4.06
N GLY A 463 -14.64 1.35 -4.51
CA GLY A 463 -15.79 1.97 -5.18
C GLY A 463 -15.50 2.55 -6.56
N LEU A 464 -14.49 2.03 -7.27
CA LEU A 464 -14.09 2.46 -8.62
C LEU A 464 -15.04 1.86 -9.66
N ARG A 465 -16.14 2.54 -9.95
CA ARG A 465 -17.30 1.97 -10.67
C ARG A 465 -17.05 1.70 -12.17
N THR A 466 -16.07 2.36 -12.77
CA THR A 466 -15.79 2.23 -14.21
C THR A 466 -14.52 1.44 -14.51
N LYS A 467 -13.88 0.85 -13.49
CA LYS A 467 -12.57 0.17 -13.59
C LYS A 467 -12.62 -1.28 -13.08
N GLY A 468 -11.58 -2.03 -13.38
CA GLY A 468 -11.34 -3.37 -12.85
C GLY A 468 -12.11 -4.51 -13.52
N VAL A 469 -12.99 -4.22 -14.49
CA VAL A 469 -13.75 -5.22 -15.23
C VAL A 469 -13.79 -4.88 -16.72
N LEU A 470 -13.61 -5.87 -17.59
CA LEU A 470 -13.84 -5.71 -19.03
C LEU A 470 -15.33 -5.92 -19.33
N ALA A 471 -16.05 -4.81 -19.43
CA ALA A 471 -17.45 -4.78 -19.84
C ALA A 471 -17.73 -3.54 -20.68
N GLN A 472 -18.77 -3.60 -21.50
CA GLN A 472 -19.17 -2.45 -22.33
C GLN A 472 -19.47 -1.22 -21.45
N GLY A 473 -18.92 -0.06 -21.85
CA GLY A 473 -19.04 1.21 -21.13
C GLY A 473 -17.98 1.46 -20.05
N MET A 474 -17.20 0.43 -19.66
CA MET A 474 -16.09 0.58 -18.73
C MET A 474 -14.92 1.31 -19.38
N ASP A 475 -14.03 1.87 -18.54
CA ASP A 475 -12.79 2.47 -19.01
C ASP A 475 -11.92 1.42 -19.70
N ALA A 476 -11.29 1.80 -20.81
CA ALA A 476 -10.42 0.89 -21.55
C ALA A 476 -8.99 0.93 -20.96
N ASP A 477 -8.87 0.53 -19.69
CA ASP A 477 -7.62 0.19 -19.04
C ASP A 477 -7.42 -1.31 -19.20
N ILE A 478 -6.46 -1.72 -20.02
CA ILE A 478 -6.36 -3.13 -20.49
C ILE A 478 -4.91 -3.57 -20.52
N ASN A 479 -4.63 -4.76 -20.01
CA ASN A 479 -3.35 -5.45 -20.16
C ASN A 479 -3.44 -6.58 -21.18
N ILE A 480 -2.41 -6.71 -22.01
CA ILE A 480 -2.22 -7.83 -22.94
C ILE A 480 -0.85 -8.43 -22.65
N PHE A 481 -0.81 -9.71 -22.29
CA PHE A 481 0.43 -10.41 -21.95
C PHE A 481 0.34 -11.91 -22.20
N ASP A 482 1.48 -12.57 -22.38
CA ASP A 482 1.59 -14.03 -22.35
C ASP A 482 1.93 -14.45 -20.90
N PRO A 483 1.04 -15.19 -20.20
CA PRO A 483 1.30 -15.63 -18.82
C PRO A 483 2.56 -16.48 -18.67
N ALA A 484 3.00 -17.16 -19.75
CA ALA A 484 4.22 -17.95 -19.73
C ALA A 484 5.50 -17.08 -19.76
N GLN A 485 5.40 -15.83 -20.24
CA GLN A 485 6.53 -14.91 -20.39
C GLN A 485 6.63 -13.87 -19.28
N ILE A 486 5.63 -13.78 -18.38
CA ILE A 486 5.71 -12.88 -17.24
C ILE A 486 6.88 -13.32 -16.36
N HIS A 487 7.77 -12.36 -16.08
CA HIS A 487 8.95 -12.60 -15.26
C HIS A 487 9.29 -11.39 -14.40
N THR A 488 9.48 -11.61 -13.08
CA THR A 488 9.97 -10.60 -12.16
C THR A 488 11.49 -10.66 -12.09
N ARG A 489 12.15 -9.50 -12.24
CA ARG A 489 13.61 -9.39 -12.10
C ARG A 489 14.02 -8.81 -10.77
N ALA A 490 13.11 -8.15 -10.08
CA ALA A 490 13.38 -7.50 -8.81
C ALA A 490 13.69 -8.53 -7.72
N THR A 491 14.84 -8.38 -7.07
CA THR A 491 15.26 -9.21 -5.93
C THR A 491 15.61 -8.33 -4.74
N TYR A 492 15.81 -8.92 -3.56
CA TYR A 492 16.29 -8.17 -2.39
C TYR A 492 17.71 -7.61 -2.57
N GLN A 493 18.52 -8.20 -3.44
CA GLN A 493 19.88 -7.74 -3.74
C GLN A 493 19.91 -6.70 -4.87
N ASP A 494 19.00 -6.80 -5.82
CA ASP A 494 18.86 -5.87 -6.95
C ASP A 494 17.35 -5.57 -7.20
N PRO A 495 16.76 -4.70 -6.38
CA PRO A 495 15.32 -4.47 -6.39
C PRO A 495 14.82 -3.56 -7.53
N ALA A 496 15.71 -2.70 -8.10
CA ALA A 496 15.30 -1.69 -9.07
C ALA A 496 15.32 -2.22 -10.52
N GLN A 497 14.73 -3.39 -10.74
CA GLN A 497 14.65 -4.06 -12.02
C GLN A 497 13.23 -4.09 -12.55
N PHE A 498 13.01 -3.56 -13.77
CA PHE A 498 11.71 -3.68 -14.44
C PHE A 498 11.38 -5.14 -14.75
N SER A 499 10.12 -5.48 -14.57
CA SER A 499 9.59 -6.79 -14.94
C SER A 499 9.44 -6.94 -16.46
N ASP A 500 9.44 -8.21 -16.94
CA ASP A 500 9.24 -8.56 -18.32
C ASP A 500 7.88 -9.21 -18.56
N GLY A 501 7.49 -9.32 -19.84
CA GLY A 501 6.36 -10.13 -20.32
C GLY A 501 5.07 -9.35 -20.59
N LEU A 502 4.97 -8.09 -20.19
CA LEU A 502 3.87 -7.21 -20.62
C LEU A 502 4.09 -6.80 -22.06
N ASP A 503 3.14 -7.15 -22.95
CA ASP A 503 3.20 -6.77 -24.36
C ASP A 503 2.57 -5.40 -24.61
N THR A 504 1.33 -5.20 -24.18
CA THR A 504 0.59 -3.95 -24.41
C THR A 504 -0.20 -3.58 -23.16
N VAL A 505 -0.16 -2.32 -22.79
CA VAL A 505 -0.95 -1.76 -21.69
C VAL A 505 -1.68 -0.53 -22.20
N PHE A 506 -3.00 -0.56 -22.13
CA PHE A 506 -3.84 0.60 -22.41
C PHE A 506 -4.21 1.31 -21.11
N VAL A 507 -4.15 2.64 -21.13
CA VAL A 507 -4.67 3.55 -20.09
C VAL A 507 -5.60 4.54 -20.76
N SER A 508 -6.84 4.65 -20.29
CA SER A 508 -7.87 5.50 -20.93
C SER A 508 -8.02 5.22 -22.44
N GLY A 509 -7.89 3.95 -22.87
CA GLY A 509 -8.01 3.54 -24.26
C GLY A 509 -6.82 3.91 -25.16
N GLN A 510 -5.71 4.35 -24.58
CA GLN A 510 -4.50 4.69 -25.30
C GLN A 510 -3.34 3.78 -24.88
N PRO A 511 -2.50 3.29 -25.83
CA PRO A 511 -1.41 2.39 -25.48
C PRO A 511 -0.28 3.14 -24.77
N ALA A 512 -0.14 2.92 -23.46
CA ALA A 512 0.98 3.40 -22.64
C ALA A 512 2.22 2.49 -22.77
N ILE A 513 2.00 1.18 -22.99
CA ILE A 513 3.02 0.22 -23.46
C ILE A 513 2.51 -0.38 -24.78
N LEU A 514 3.39 -0.50 -25.76
CA LEU A 514 3.12 -1.17 -27.03
C LEU A 514 4.31 -2.05 -27.41
N HIS A 515 4.06 -3.35 -27.61
CA HIS A 515 5.08 -4.37 -27.89
C HIS A 515 6.25 -4.33 -26.91
N GLY A 516 5.94 -4.23 -25.62
CA GLY A 516 6.89 -4.20 -24.50
C GLY A 516 7.61 -2.85 -24.28
N ALA A 517 7.43 -1.87 -25.16
CA ALA A 517 8.07 -0.56 -25.06
C ALA A 517 7.13 0.51 -24.51
N LEU A 518 7.62 1.36 -23.60
CA LEU A 518 6.92 2.55 -23.15
C LEU A 518 6.72 3.53 -24.31
N THR A 519 5.52 4.03 -24.49
CA THR A 519 5.19 4.98 -25.57
C THR A 519 5.43 6.43 -25.17
N GLY A 520 5.63 6.70 -23.88
CA GLY A 520 5.74 8.04 -23.34
C GLY A 520 4.40 8.77 -23.17
N ARG A 521 3.26 8.11 -23.47
CA ARG A 521 1.92 8.68 -23.27
C ARG A 521 1.61 8.85 -21.78
N LYS A 522 0.78 9.84 -21.48
CA LYS A 522 0.41 10.23 -20.12
C LYS A 522 -1.09 10.50 -20.07
N ASP A 523 -1.88 9.44 -20.26
CA ASP A 523 -3.36 9.50 -20.34
C ASP A 523 -4.04 9.13 -19.01
N GLY A 524 -3.27 8.97 -17.94
CA GLY A 524 -3.77 8.75 -16.59
C GLY A 524 -4.46 10.00 -16.03
N THR A 525 -5.38 9.79 -15.11
CA THR A 525 -6.18 10.85 -14.47
C THR A 525 -6.16 10.73 -12.96
N VAL A 526 -6.45 11.82 -12.28
CA VAL A 526 -6.68 11.83 -10.83
C VAL A 526 -8.13 11.43 -10.58
N LEU A 527 -8.30 10.29 -9.93
CA LEU A 527 -9.61 9.74 -9.58
C LEU A 527 -10.07 10.31 -8.24
N THR A 528 -11.36 10.60 -8.15
CA THR A 528 -12.01 11.07 -6.94
C THR A 528 -13.30 10.28 -6.73
N ARG A 529 -13.81 10.33 -5.49
CA ARG A 529 -15.06 9.71 -5.11
C ARG A 529 -16.26 10.32 -5.84
#